data_4220d0aab9499dacc743c9e87701ae44
#
_entry.id   4220d0aab9499dacc743c9e87701ae44
#
_cell.length_a   1.000
_cell.length_b   1.000
_cell.length_c   1.000
_cell.angle_alpha   90.00
_cell.angle_beta   90.00
_cell.angle_gamma   90.00
#
_symmetry.space_group_name_H-M   'P 1'
#
loop_
_entity.id
_entity.type
_entity.pdbx_description
1 polymer ?
#
loop_
_entity_poly.entity_id
_entity_poly.type
_entity_poly.pdbx_seq_one_letter_code
_entity_poly.pdbx_strand_id
1 'polypeptide(L)'
;GPAKNLHGVTYVVDLIVSSKELIEKNVIIDIGIANKVLKNVVAQYNYKNLDDIDKFNNHITTTEYMAKQFVDDICMELQNINYPINKLYSIKIELKENHIASASYIKTI
;
A
#
# COMPACT_ATOMS: atom_id res chain seq x y z
N GLY A 1 11.31 -20.07 -2.78
CA GLY A 1 12.25 -20.43 -1.72
C GLY A 1 11.61 -20.44 -0.35
N PRO A 2 12.37 -20.67 0.66
CA PRO A 2 11.81 -20.73 2.02
C PRO A 2 11.09 -19.45 2.41
N ALA A 3 11.53 -18.33 1.89
CA ALA A 3 10.94 -17.05 2.23
C ALA A 3 9.55 -16.86 1.68
N LYS A 4 9.17 -17.62 0.67
CA LYS A 4 7.85 -17.49 0.08
C LYS A 4 6.92 -18.61 0.49
N ASN A 5 7.26 -19.29 1.52
CA ASN A 5 6.50 -20.41 1.83
C ASN A 5 5.26 -20.07 2.55
N LEU A 6 4.69 -21.02 3.00
CA LEU A 6 3.37 -21.11 3.49
C LEU A 6 3.06 -20.34 4.72
N HIS A 7 4.05 -19.73 5.32
CA HIS A 7 3.80 -19.12 6.61
C HIS A 7 3.12 -17.82 6.51
N GLY A 8 3.11 -17.24 5.35
CA GLY A 8 2.70 -15.88 5.25
C GLY A 8 3.67 -14.96 6.01
N VAL A 9 3.56 -13.70 5.76
CA VAL A 9 4.37 -12.69 6.43
C VAL A 9 3.43 -11.75 7.15
N THR A 10 3.78 -11.38 8.37
CA THR A 10 3.06 -10.34 9.08
C THR A 10 3.73 -9.01 8.79
N TYR A 11 3.00 -8.12 8.15
CA TYR A 11 3.48 -6.78 7.87
C TYR A 11 2.77 -5.76 8.74
N VAL A 12 3.51 -4.75 9.18
CA VAL A 12 2.91 -3.48 9.59
C VAL A 12 2.96 -2.57 8.38
N VAL A 13 1.83 -2.04 7.98
CA VAL A 13 1.69 -1.23 6.76
C VAL A 13 1.44 0.21 7.15
N ASP A 14 2.35 1.09 6.76
CA ASP A 14 2.18 2.53 6.93
C ASP A 14 1.92 3.17 5.58
N LEU A 15 0.84 3.92 5.51
CA LEU A 15 0.50 4.72 4.34
C LEU A 15 0.84 6.18 4.63
N ILE A 16 1.69 6.77 3.81
CA ILE A 16 2.08 8.18 3.92
C ILE A 16 1.65 8.90 2.65
N VAL A 17 0.83 9.91 2.82
CA VAL A 17 0.32 10.71 1.71
C VAL A 17 0.88 12.12 1.84
N SER A 18 1.39 12.66 0.74
CA SER A 18 1.97 14.00 0.69
C SER A 18 1.22 14.86 -0.31
N SER A 19 1.15 16.15 -0.02
CA SER A 19 0.56 17.14 -0.91
C SER A 19 1.44 18.38 -0.92
N LYS A 20 1.40 19.14 -2.02
CA LYS A 20 2.10 20.42 -2.09
C LYS A 20 1.35 21.52 -1.36
N GLU A 21 0.04 21.38 -1.24
CA GLU A 21 -0.82 22.35 -0.60
C GLU A 21 -1.81 21.65 0.31
N LEU A 22 -2.26 22.36 1.31
CA LEU A 22 -3.35 21.85 2.14
C LEU A 22 -4.67 22.07 1.42
N ILE A 23 -5.57 21.11 1.56
CA ILE A 23 -6.94 21.26 1.06
C ILE A 23 -7.79 21.96 2.11
N GLU A 24 -9.09 21.99 1.92
CA GLU A 24 -10.01 22.60 2.86
C GLU A 24 -9.72 22.16 4.29
N LYS A 25 -9.86 23.08 5.24
CA LYS A 25 -9.62 22.83 6.67
C LYS A 25 -8.19 22.41 7.01
N ASN A 26 -7.24 22.76 6.13
CA ASN A 26 -5.82 22.52 6.37
C ASN A 26 -5.45 21.04 6.51
N VAL A 27 -6.14 20.17 5.78
CA VAL A 27 -5.80 18.73 5.75
C VAL A 27 -5.29 18.34 4.37
N ILE A 28 -4.55 17.24 4.30
CA ILE A 28 -4.06 16.68 3.05
C ILE A 28 -5.08 15.73 2.45
N ILE A 29 -5.60 14.85 3.27
CA ILE A 29 -6.63 13.90 2.89
C ILE A 29 -7.48 13.60 4.13
N ASP A 30 -8.75 13.36 3.92
CA ASP A 30 -9.62 12.94 5.02
C ASP A 30 -9.13 11.59 5.56
N ILE A 31 -8.90 11.55 6.88
CA ILE A 31 -8.33 10.36 7.52
C ILE A 31 -9.27 9.15 7.40
N GLY A 32 -10.58 9.38 7.38
CA GLY A 32 -11.55 8.32 7.20
C GLY A 32 -11.44 7.68 5.82
N ILE A 33 -11.23 8.49 4.79
CA ILE A 33 -11.00 7.99 3.43
C ILE A 33 -9.70 7.20 3.37
N ALA A 34 -8.62 7.75 3.92
CA ALA A 34 -7.33 7.08 3.92
C ALA A 34 -7.40 5.72 4.63
N ASN A 35 -8.03 5.67 5.80
CA ASN A 35 -8.17 4.44 6.56
C ASN A 35 -9.01 3.40 5.81
N LYS A 36 -10.10 3.83 5.20
CA LYS A 36 -10.97 2.91 4.45
C LYS A 36 -10.25 2.31 3.26
N VAL A 37 -9.56 3.14 2.51
CA VAL A 37 -8.81 2.70 1.32
C VAL A 37 -7.71 1.71 1.73
N LEU A 38 -6.95 2.05 2.75
CA LEU A 38 -5.89 1.17 3.23
C LEU A 38 -6.44 -0.16 3.72
N LYS A 39 -7.53 -0.13 4.47
CA LYS A 39 -8.17 -1.34 4.97
C LYS A 39 -8.65 -2.23 3.84
N ASN A 40 -9.24 -1.65 2.81
CA ASN A 40 -9.72 -2.42 1.66
C ASN A 40 -8.56 -3.06 0.89
N VAL A 41 -7.46 -2.35 0.74
CA VAL A 41 -6.29 -2.90 0.06
C VAL A 41 -5.67 -4.03 0.88
N VAL A 42 -5.48 -3.82 2.18
CA VAL A 42 -4.88 -4.83 3.05
C VAL A 42 -5.75 -6.09 3.09
N ALA A 43 -7.07 -5.94 3.06
CA ALA A 43 -7.99 -7.08 3.12
C ALA A 43 -7.80 -8.04 1.94
N GLN A 44 -7.29 -7.58 0.81
CA GLN A 44 -7.02 -8.44 -0.34
C GLN A 44 -5.93 -9.49 -0.06
N TYR A 45 -5.07 -9.20 0.91
CA TYR A 45 -3.88 -10.02 1.17
C TYR A 45 -3.88 -10.68 2.55
N ASN A 46 -4.79 -10.31 3.42
CA ASN A 46 -4.83 -10.84 4.78
C ASN A 46 -5.02 -12.35 4.78
N TYR A 47 -4.20 -13.03 5.57
CA TYR A 47 -4.28 -14.48 5.76
C TYR A 47 -4.10 -15.28 4.48
N LYS A 48 -3.48 -14.70 3.45
CA LYS A 48 -3.24 -15.37 2.19
C LYS A 48 -1.76 -15.63 1.99
N ASN A 49 -1.45 -16.74 1.36
CA ASN A 49 -0.12 -16.95 0.83
C ASN A 49 0.00 -16.14 -0.46
N LEU A 50 0.91 -15.18 -0.49
CA LEU A 50 1.05 -14.26 -1.61
C LEU A 50 1.37 -14.98 -2.91
N ASP A 51 2.09 -16.09 -2.84
CA ASP A 51 2.46 -16.84 -4.04
C ASP A 51 1.28 -17.54 -4.67
N ASP A 52 0.17 -17.70 -3.96
CA ASP A 52 -1.05 -18.32 -4.47
C ASP A 52 -2.01 -17.30 -5.08
N ILE A 53 -1.67 -16.02 -5.06
CA ILE A 53 -2.50 -14.98 -5.65
C ILE A 53 -2.13 -14.86 -7.12
N ASP A 54 -3.13 -15.01 -8.00
CA ASP A 54 -2.90 -15.09 -9.44
C ASP A 54 -2.12 -13.90 -10.01
N LYS A 55 -2.39 -12.70 -9.54
CA LYS A 55 -1.71 -11.51 -10.07
C LYS A 55 -0.22 -11.49 -9.74
N PHE A 56 0.24 -12.35 -8.85
CA PHE A 56 1.66 -12.47 -8.52
C PHE A 56 2.34 -13.63 -9.20
N ASN A 57 1.63 -14.36 -10.04
CA ASN A 57 2.24 -15.41 -10.82
C ASN A 57 3.38 -14.84 -11.65
N ASN A 58 4.50 -15.54 -11.69
CA ASN A 58 5.72 -15.12 -12.38
C ASN A 58 6.47 -13.98 -11.69
N HIS A 59 6.10 -13.62 -10.46
CA HIS A 59 6.79 -12.60 -9.68
C HIS A 59 7.29 -13.17 -8.36
N ILE A 60 8.43 -12.68 -7.91
CA ILE A 60 8.92 -12.96 -6.57
C ILE A 60 8.34 -11.90 -5.64
N THR A 61 7.59 -12.33 -4.63
CA THR A 61 6.90 -11.41 -3.73
C THR A 61 7.81 -10.96 -2.59
N THR A 62 8.81 -10.17 -2.93
CA THR A 62 9.67 -9.54 -1.93
C THR A 62 8.90 -8.42 -1.22
N THR A 63 9.46 -7.98 -0.10
CA THR A 63 8.87 -6.84 0.64
C THR A 63 8.84 -5.60 -0.24
N GLU A 64 9.90 -5.35 -1.01
CA GLU A 64 9.99 -4.24 -1.94
C GLU A 64 8.91 -4.32 -3.01
N TYR A 65 8.74 -5.47 -3.61
CA TYR A 65 7.71 -5.69 -4.61
C TYR A 65 6.32 -5.46 -4.04
N MET A 66 6.08 -5.96 -2.84
CA MET A 66 4.78 -5.79 -2.19
C MET A 66 4.52 -4.34 -1.83
N ALA A 67 5.53 -3.59 -1.41
CA ALA A 67 5.35 -2.16 -1.15
C ALA A 67 4.89 -1.43 -2.41
N LYS A 68 5.49 -1.72 -3.55
CA LYS A 68 5.06 -1.15 -4.83
C LYS A 68 3.63 -1.56 -5.16
N GLN A 69 3.31 -2.82 -4.96
CA GLN A 69 1.99 -3.33 -5.26
C GLN A 69 0.92 -2.66 -4.41
N PHE A 70 1.20 -2.45 -3.13
CA PHE A 70 0.27 -1.74 -2.26
C PHE A 70 0.06 -0.29 -2.73
N VAL A 71 1.12 0.38 -3.17
CA VAL A 71 0.96 1.75 -3.70
C VAL A 71 0.04 1.74 -4.92
N ASP A 72 0.24 0.82 -5.84
CA ASP A 72 -0.60 0.73 -7.03
C ASP A 72 -2.06 0.45 -6.67
N ASP A 73 -2.27 -0.43 -5.70
CA ASP A 73 -3.62 -0.77 -5.24
C ASP A 73 -4.30 0.40 -4.53
N ILE A 74 -3.56 1.18 -3.74
CA ILE A 74 -4.08 2.39 -3.10
C ILE A 74 -4.50 3.40 -4.17
N CYS A 75 -3.68 3.61 -5.19
CA CYS A 75 -4.02 4.52 -6.28
C CYS A 75 -5.31 4.08 -6.98
N MET A 76 -5.44 2.79 -7.24
CA MET A 76 -6.61 2.25 -7.90
C MET A 76 -7.87 2.41 -7.03
N GLU A 77 -7.77 2.14 -5.73
CA GLU A 77 -8.89 2.32 -4.81
C GLU A 77 -9.33 3.78 -4.74
N LEU A 78 -8.39 4.71 -4.67
CA LEU A 78 -8.71 6.14 -4.68
C LEU A 78 -9.44 6.53 -5.96
N GLN A 79 -9.00 6.02 -7.10
CA GLN A 79 -9.67 6.28 -8.38
C GLN A 79 -11.08 5.68 -8.40
N ASN A 80 -11.25 4.50 -7.86
CA ASN A 80 -12.54 3.82 -7.83
C ASN A 80 -13.58 4.59 -7.02
N ILE A 81 -13.16 5.29 -5.99
CA ILE A 81 -14.07 6.13 -5.20
C ILE A 81 -14.12 7.57 -5.71
N ASN A 82 -13.54 7.82 -6.87
CA ASN A 82 -13.50 9.14 -7.51
C ASN A 82 -12.80 10.21 -6.67
N TYR A 83 -11.79 9.80 -5.89
CA TYR A 83 -10.99 10.76 -5.15
C TYR A 83 -10.08 11.52 -6.12
N PRO A 84 -9.95 12.86 -5.97
CA PRO A 84 -9.12 13.64 -6.88
C PRO A 84 -7.64 13.46 -6.58
N ILE A 85 -7.08 12.34 -7.05
CA ILE A 85 -5.72 11.93 -6.76
C ILE A 85 -4.68 12.95 -7.24
N ASN A 86 -5.01 13.73 -8.28
CA ASN A 86 -4.12 14.76 -8.81
C ASN A 86 -3.86 15.90 -7.82
N LYS A 87 -4.61 16.00 -6.75
CA LYS A 87 -4.34 16.96 -5.68
C LYS A 87 -3.22 16.50 -4.74
N LEU A 88 -2.86 15.23 -4.83
CA LEU A 88 -1.77 14.68 -4.03
C LEU A 88 -0.44 14.86 -4.74
N TYR A 89 0.63 14.95 -3.97
CA TYR A 89 1.98 14.98 -4.52
C TYR A 89 2.56 13.58 -4.62
N SER A 90 2.43 12.80 -3.57
CA SER A 90 2.96 11.45 -3.55
C SER A 90 2.18 10.54 -2.63
N ILE A 91 2.29 9.24 -2.90
CA ILE A 91 1.76 8.18 -2.06
C ILE A 91 2.92 7.24 -1.78
N LYS A 92 3.14 6.95 -0.52
CA LYS A 92 4.20 6.06 -0.08
C LYS A 92 3.63 4.97 0.81
N ILE A 93 4.10 3.76 0.60
CA ILE A 93 3.84 2.64 1.51
C ILE A 93 5.17 2.21 2.10
N GLU A 94 5.19 2.03 3.41
CA GLU A 94 6.27 1.36 4.10
C GLU A 94 5.76 0.06 4.70
N LEU A 95 6.40 -1.04 4.35
CA LEU A 95 6.10 -2.36 4.89
C LEU A 95 7.20 -2.76 5.86
N LYS A 96 6.82 -3.10 7.07
CA LYS A 96 7.74 -3.54 8.10
C LYS A 96 7.46 -5.00 8.44
N GLU A 97 8.44 -5.87 8.24
CA GLU A 97 8.33 -7.26 8.64
C GLU A 97 8.60 -7.42 10.13
N ASN A 98 9.54 -6.61 10.63
CA ASN A 98 9.88 -6.55 12.03
C ASN A 98 10.56 -5.21 12.30
N HIS A 99 11.09 -5.03 13.50
CA HIS A 99 11.66 -3.74 13.90
C HIS A 99 12.97 -3.38 13.21
N ILE A 100 13.58 -4.31 12.48
CA ILE A 100 14.84 -4.06 11.78
C ILE A 100 14.76 -4.24 10.27
N ALA A 101 13.67 -4.80 9.77
CA ALA A 101 13.51 -5.06 8.34
C ALA A 101 12.28 -4.38 7.81
N SER A 102 12.47 -3.45 6.88
CA SER A 102 11.39 -2.76 6.22
C SER A 102 11.77 -2.41 4.79
N ALA A 103 10.77 -2.15 3.98
CA ALA A 103 10.95 -1.61 2.64
C ALA A 103 9.84 -0.63 2.35
N SER A 104 10.12 0.32 1.49
CA SER A 104 9.13 1.31 1.11
C SER A 104 9.15 1.55 -0.39
N TYR A 105 8.03 2.05 -0.88
CA TYR A 105 7.91 2.49 -2.27
C TYR A 105 7.12 3.78 -2.28
N ILE A 106 7.58 4.74 -3.07
CA ILE A 106 6.90 6.04 -3.21
C ILE A 106 6.56 6.25 -4.66
N LYS A 107 5.35 6.70 -4.90
CA LYS A 107 4.89 7.10 -6.23
C LYS A 107 4.59 8.58 -6.21
N THR A 108 5.25 9.32 -7.07
CA THR A 108 4.94 10.74 -7.28
C THR A 108 3.82 10.84 -8.30
N ILE A 109 2.80 11.57 -7.92
CA ILE A 109 1.62 11.73 -8.76
C ILE A 109 1.85 12.78 -9.84
#